data_ba57465d44c882a52f3c72be2be29e4c
#
_entry.id   ba57465d44c882a52f3c72be2be29e4c
#
_cell.length_a   1.000
_cell.length_b   1.000
_cell.length_c   1.000
_cell.angle_alpha   90.00
_cell.angle_beta   90.00
_cell.angle_gamma   90.00
#
_symmetry.space_group_name_H-M   'P 1'
#
loop_
_entity.id
_entity.type
_entity.pdbx_description
1 polymer ?
#
loop_
_entity_poly.entity_id
_entity_poly.type
_entity_poly.pdbx_seq_one_letter_code
_entity_poly.pdbx_strand_id
1 'polypeptide(L)'
;MQLAINAAILFIAVTVVARLIQSRKASINHFIKKLRFLTNGSKLGTPASKQEEAALRTDGVEETHKSSSLAELLTRNEVETRFDKDTWQGLAYQDFKSTILAKGSGMKTFPCVYATMGYRSDDHRYVFLESDNPSEPRNVRKVALALTEYLRISTSLGPNTSLVIIGAPSEKQHTVEEHNRTFWDMLRGLRICDPRTWPEDIPQDTEDAKWTFCFNGEPVFPVMLTPAHQKRWSRHMSVPVIALQPKWVLDNLLGTPEKRKAAQSKVRNLLQKYDTIGVSPDLTAYGAVGTSEARQLCLQDKNESVQCPYRNFDS
;
A
#
# COMPACT_ATOMS: atom_id res chain seq x y z
N MET A 1 11.12 -49.68 -3.92
CA MET A 1 12.13 -48.79 -3.29
C MET A 1 11.91 -47.32 -3.71
N GLN A 2 11.77 -47.01 -5.00
CA GLN A 2 11.57 -45.62 -5.51
C GLN A 2 10.30 -44.94 -5.01
N LEU A 3 9.17 -45.67 -4.91
CA LEU A 3 7.89 -45.13 -4.38
C LEU A 3 7.99 -44.71 -2.91
N ALA A 4 8.73 -45.47 -2.09
CA ALA A 4 8.91 -45.14 -0.67
C ALA A 4 9.82 -43.89 -0.49
N ILE A 5 10.84 -43.75 -1.33
CA ILE A 5 11.71 -42.55 -1.33
C ILE A 5 10.93 -41.30 -1.75
N ASN A 6 10.10 -41.39 -2.78
CA ASN A 6 9.29 -40.28 -3.25
C ASN A 6 8.23 -39.86 -2.20
N ALA A 7 7.62 -40.84 -1.48
CA ALA A 7 6.69 -40.57 -0.40
C ALA A 7 7.38 -39.89 0.81
N ALA A 8 8.59 -40.31 1.15
CA ALA A 8 9.37 -39.69 2.21
C ALA A 8 9.78 -38.26 1.88
N ILE A 9 10.22 -38.02 0.66
CA ILE A 9 10.56 -36.65 0.17
C ILE A 9 9.34 -35.74 0.20
N LEU A 10 8.17 -36.24 -0.25
CA LEU A 10 6.92 -35.48 -0.22
C LEU A 10 6.51 -35.15 1.22
N PHE A 11 6.63 -36.11 2.14
CA PHE A 11 6.29 -35.92 3.54
C PHE A 11 7.22 -34.90 4.21
N ILE A 12 8.51 -34.94 3.93
CA ILE A 12 9.49 -33.96 4.42
C ILE A 12 9.18 -32.57 3.86
N ALA A 13 8.88 -32.46 2.55
CA ALA A 13 8.53 -31.19 1.93
C ALA A 13 7.25 -30.57 2.54
N VAL A 14 6.20 -31.38 2.74
CA VAL A 14 4.96 -30.93 3.39
C VAL A 14 5.21 -30.51 4.85
N THR A 15 6.03 -31.23 5.58
CA THR A 15 6.36 -30.90 6.98
C THR A 15 7.18 -29.63 7.08
N VAL A 16 8.12 -29.41 6.17
CA VAL A 16 8.92 -28.17 6.09
C VAL A 16 8.03 -26.98 5.73
N VAL A 17 7.15 -27.14 4.76
CA VAL A 17 6.20 -26.08 4.37
C VAL A 17 5.25 -25.75 5.53
N ALA A 18 4.70 -26.76 6.21
CA ALA A 18 3.84 -26.56 7.38
C ALA A 18 4.56 -25.83 8.52
N ARG A 19 5.83 -26.20 8.80
CA ARG A 19 6.66 -25.50 9.80
C ARG A 19 6.98 -24.05 9.40
N LEU A 20 7.23 -23.79 8.15
CA LEU A 20 7.47 -22.42 7.64
C LEU A 20 6.21 -21.55 7.77
N ILE A 21 5.03 -22.11 7.46
CA ILE A 21 3.75 -21.42 7.64
C ILE A 21 3.47 -21.17 9.12
N GLN A 22 3.71 -22.17 10.00
CA GLN A 22 3.56 -22.01 11.45
C GLN A 22 4.56 -21.01 12.03
N SER A 23 5.81 -21.02 11.58
CA SER A 23 6.84 -20.07 12.00
C SER A 23 6.47 -18.64 11.61
N ARG A 24 5.96 -18.42 10.38
CA ARG A 24 5.46 -17.10 9.94
C ARG A 24 4.23 -16.66 10.75
N LYS A 25 3.25 -17.57 10.98
CA LYS A 25 2.09 -17.27 11.83
C LYS A 25 2.51 -16.96 13.27
N ALA A 26 3.46 -17.70 13.82
CA ALA A 26 3.98 -17.47 15.17
C ALA A 26 4.72 -16.12 15.26
N SER A 27 5.51 -15.75 14.25
CA SER A 27 6.20 -14.46 14.16
C SER A 27 5.21 -13.30 14.05
N ILE A 28 4.20 -13.43 13.18
CA ILE A 28 3.13 -12.44 13.02
C ILE A 28 2.31 -12.31 14.32
N ASN A 29 1.94 -13.42 14.95
CA ASN A 29 1.19 -13.39 16.21
C ASN A 29 2.03 -12.82 17.37
N HIS A 30 3.34 -13.12 17.42
CA HIS A 30 4.27 -12.51 18.38
C HIS A 30 4.39 -11.01 18.16
N PHE A 31 4.51 -10.57 16.89
CA PHE A 31 4.53 -9.18 16.49
C PHE A 31 3.24 -8.46 16.90
N ILE A 32 2.05 -9.00 16.56
CA ILE A 32 0.75 -8.45 16.94
C ILE A 32 0.60 -8.38 18.46
N LYS A 33 1.04 -9.42 19.19
CA LYS A 33 0.99 -9.44 20.66
C LYS A 33 1.90 -8.38 21.29
N LYS A 34 3.10 -8.19 20.73
CA LYS A 34 4.03 -7.11 21.14
C LYS A 34 3.49 -5.72 20.82
N LEU A 35 2.86 -5.56 19.64
CA LEU A 35 2.17 -4.32 19.25
C LEU A 35 0.99 -4.00 20.18
N ARG A 36 0.15 -4.99 20.52
CA ARG A 36 -0.97 -4.82 21.47
C ARG A 36 -0.51 -4.37 22.86
N PHE A 37 0.65 -4.83 23.30
CA PHE A 37 1.21 -4.43 24.60
C PHE A 37 1.66 -2.97 24.60
N LEU A 38 2.14 -2.45 23.46
CA LEU A 38 2.63 -1.08 23.32
C LEU A 38 1.49 -0.05 23.14
N THR A 39 0.34 -0.47 22.61
CA THR A 39 -0.82 0.42 22.36
C THR A 39 -1.72 0.61 23.60
N ASN A 40 -1.69 -0.29 24.56
CA ASN A 40 -2.50 -0.19 25.82
C ASN A 40 -2.14 0.98 26.74
N GLY A 41 -1.16 1.83 26.36
CA GLY A 41 -0.76 3.03 27.10
C GLY A 41 -1.46 4.33 26.69
N SER A 42 -2.20 4.37 25.58
CA SER A 42 -2.85 5.59 25.09
C SER A 42 -4.38 5.44 25.04
N LYS A 43 -5.09 6.25 25.84
CA LYS A 43 -6.57 6.27 25.85
C LYS A 43 -7.12 6.87 24.57
N LEU A 44 -7.97 6.11 23.87
CA LEU A 44 -8.69 6.52 22.65
C LEU A 44 -9.91 7.40 22.96
N GLY A 45 -10.11 8.42 22.10
CA GLY A 45 -11.31 9.22 22.01
C GLY A 45 -12.36 8.64 21.05
N THR A 46 -13.61 8.99 21.26
CA THR A 46 -14.85 8.53 20.60
C THR A 46 -14.99 8.96 19.12
N PRO A 47 -15.88 8.30 18.30
CA PRO A 47 -15.98 8.56 16.87
C PRO A 47 -16.67 9.87 16.50
N ALA A 48 -16.23 10.45 15.39
CA ALA A 48 -16.56 11.78 14.90
C ALA A 48 -18.00 11.94 14.37
N SER A 49 -18.59 13.12 14.60
CA SER A 49 -19.91 13.54 14.16
C SER A 49 -19.84 14.43 12.89
N LYS A 50 -20.98 14.59 12.19
CA LYS A 50 -21.13 15.45 10.98
C LYS A 50 -20.63 16.89 11.10
N GLN A 51 -20.24 17.36 12.29
CA GLN A 51 -19.64 18.67 12.50
C GLN A 51 -18.16 18.77 12.08
N GLU A 52 -17.44 17.63 11.93
CA GLU A 52 -16.03 17.62 11.53
C GLU A 52 -15.83 17.79 10.01
N GLU A 53 -16.83 17.44 9.18
CA GLU A 53 -16.78 17.74 7.73
C GLU A 53 -16.81 19.25 7.45
N ALA A 54 -17.48 20.04 8.29
CA ALA A 54 -17.52 21.50 8.16
C ALA A 54 -16.18 22.16 8.59
N ALA A 55 -15.46 21.57 9.55
CA ALA A 55 -14.18 22.08 10.01
C ALA A 55 -13.06 21.96 8.98
N LEU A 56 -13.14 20.99 8.06
CA LEU A 56 -12.17 20.81 6.97
C LEU A 56 -12.19 21.97 5.96
N ARG A 57 -13.28 22.74 5.85
CA ARG A 57 -13.46 23.82 4.86
C ARG A 57 -13.12 25.22 5.37
N THR A 58 -13.08 25.46 6.68
CA THR A 58 -12.97 26.81 7.25
C THR A 58 -11.58 27.24 7.68
N ASP A 59 -10.62 26.35 7.86
CA ASP A 59 -9.29 26.67 8.38
C ASP A 59 -8.24 27.01 7.28
N GLY A 60 -8.68 27.35 6.09
CA GLY A 60 -7.83 27.51 4.88
C GLY A 60 -7.19 28.88 4.64
N VAL A 61 -7.36 29.91 5.50
CA VAL A 61 -7.00 31.29 5.06
C VAL A 61 -6.02 32.06 5.95
N GLU A 62 -5.65 31.62 7.14
CA GLU A 62 -4.79 32.48 7.99
C GLU A 62 -3.67 31.74 8.77
N GLU A 63 -2.78 30.96 8.11
CA GLU A 63 -1.48 30.60 8.72
C GLU A 63 -0.39 30.24 7.69
N THR A 64 0.05 31.23 6.90
CA THR A 64 1.07 30.99 5.85
C THR A 64 2.53 31.03 6.32
N HIS A 65 2.84 31.19 7.60
CA HIS A 65 4.23 31.36 8.07
C HIS A 65 4.73 30.41 9.18
N LYS A 66 3.95 29.39 9.58
CA LYS A 66 4.42 28.35 10.53
C LYS A 66 4.29 26.91 10.00
N SER A 67 3.94 26.73 8.74
CA SER A 67 3.55 25.44 8.14
C SER A 67 4.71 24.55 7.66
N SER A 68 5.97 24.91 7.86
CA SER A 68 7.09 24.08 7.36
C SER A 68 7.37 22.80 8.19
N SER A 69 6.62 22.55 9.27
CA SER A 69 6.84 21.39 10.15
C SER A 69 5.78 20.29 10.02
N LEU A 70 4.76 20.42 9.15
CA LEU A 70 3.61 19.50 9.12
C LEU A 70 3.68 18.40 8.05
N ALA A 71 4.47 18.58 6.99
CA ALA A 71 4.70 17.54 6.00
C ALA A 71 5.84 16.63 6.44
N GLU A 72 5.53 15.67 7.32
CA GLU A 72 6.53 14.72 7.83
C GLU A 72 6.82 13.65 6.76
N LEU A 73 7.67 14.00 5.80
CA LEU A 73 8.11 13.13 4.73
C LEU A 73 9.52 12.59 5.06
N LEU A 74 9.59 11.33 5.49
CA LEU A 74 10.82 10.73 6.01
C LEU A 74 11.60 10.00 4.91
N THR A 75 12.92 10.10 4.94
CA THR A 75 13.86 9.24 4.23
C THR A 75 14.02 7.91 4.96
N ARG A 76 14.61 6.92 4.31
CA ARG A 76 14.95 5.64 4.95
C ARG A 76 15.83 5.83 6.19
N ASN A 77 16.86 6.67 6.08
CA ASN A 77 17.79 6.93 7.18
C ASN A 77 17.07 7.57 8.39
N GLU A 78 16.17 8.54 8.14
CA GLU A 78 15.39 9.16 9.21
C GLU A 78 14.45 8.16 9.89
N VAL A 79 13.82 7.25 9.14
CA VAL A 79 13.01 6.18 9.74
C VAL A 79 13.86 5.28 10.63
N GLU A 80 15.04 4.83 10.12
CA GLU A 80 15.92 3.89 10.83
C GLU A 80 16.62 4.51 12.05
N THR A 81 16.80 5.83 12.06
CA THR A 81 17.41 6.56 13.20
C THR A 81 16.40 7.07 14.21
N ARG A 82 15.18 7.42 13.76
CA ARG A 82 14.15 8.03 14.62
C ARG A 82 13.34 7.01 15.41
N PHE A 83 13.09 5.85 14.83
CA PHE A 83 12.22 4.83 15.44
C PHE A 83 13.03 3.63 15.90
N ASP A 84 13.06 3.43 17.22
CA ASP A 84 13.66 2.25 17.80
C ASP A 84 12.98 0.98 17.29
N LYS A 85 13.75 -0.08 17.16
CA LYS A 85 13.28 -1.38 16.63
C LYS A 85 12.11 -1.98 17.41
N ASP A 86 11.89 -1.53 18.64
CA ASP A 86 10.82 -1.99 19.53
C ASP A 86 9.58 -1.11 19.49
N THR A 87 9.62 0.05 18.85
CA THR A 87 8.44 0.88 18.59
C THR A 87 7.58 0.25 17.51
N TRP A 88 6.27 0.56 17.48
CA TRP A 88 5.42 0.01 16.44
C TRP A 88 5.84 0.48 15.05
N GLN A 89 6.31 1.72 14.91
CA GLN A 89 6.83 2.26 13.65
C GLN A 89 8.07 1.48 13.18
N GLY A 90 9.03 1.24 14.08
CA GLY A 90 10.22 0.47 13.78
C GLY A 90 9.87 -0.97 13.38
N LEU A 91 8.96 -1.62 14.11
CA LEU A 91 8.49 -2.98 13.80
C LEU A 91 7.78 -3.06 12.44
N ALA A 92 6.85 -2.13 12.16
CA ALA A 92 6.12 -2.06 10.90
C ALA A 92 7.07 -1.79 9.72
N TYR A 93 8.03 -0.89 9.89
CA TYR A 93 9.04 -0.63 8.88
C TYR A 93 9.95 -1.85 8.63
N GLN A 94 10.38 -2.57 9.67
CA GLN A 94 11.18 -3.79 9.50
C GLN A 94 10.41 -4.89 8.78
N ASP A 95 9.10 -5.02 9.02
CA ASP A 95 8.24 -5.95 8.29
C ASP A 95 8.16 -5.55 6.81
N PHE A 96 7.89 -4.28 6.51
CA PHE A 96 7.93 -3.75 5.15
C PHE A 96 9.28 -4.03 4.46
N LYS A 97 10.40 -3.66 5.10
CA LYS A 97 11.75 -3.89 4.61
C LYS A 97 12.02 -5.36 4.32
N SER A 98 11.70 -6.24 5.26
CA SER A 98 11.93 -7.69 5.11
C SER A 98 11.08 -8.30 3.99
N THR A 99 9.85 -7.82 3.80
CA THR A 99 8.94 -8.26 2.75
C THR A 99 9.46 -7.90 1.37
N ILE A 100 9.81 -6.64 1.13
CA ILE A 100 10.25 -6.21 -0.21
C ILE A 100 11.67 -6.64 -0.56
N LEU A 101 12.52 -6.92 0.45
CA LEU A 101 13.89 -7.42 0.25
C LEU A 101 13.97 -8.94 0.31
N ALA A 102 12.86 -9.67 0.52
CA ALA A 102 12.85 -11.12 0.65
C ALA A 102 13.72 -11.79 -0.42
N LYS A 103 14.85 -12.36 0.03
CA LYS A 103 15.84 -13.07 -0.79
C LYS A 103 16.46 -14.18 0.05
N GLY A 104 16.70 -15.33 -0.54
CA GLY A 104 17.49 -16.37 0.09
C GLY A 104 16.87 -17.76 -0.04
N SER A 105 17.57 -18.77 0.45
CA SER A 105 17.13 -20.18 0.42
C SER A 105 15.77 -20.31 1.08
N GLY A 106 14.75 -20.71 0.30
CA GLY A 106 13.38 -20.91 0.76
C GLY A 106 12.50 -19.65 0.82
N MET A 107 13.02 -18.44 0.56
CA MET A 107 12.20 -17.24 0.50
C MET A 107 11.81 -16.89 -0.95
N LYS A 108 10.54 -16.55 -1.15
CA LYS A 108 10.04 -16.14 -2.46
C LYS A 108 10.39 -14.67 -2.69
N THR A 109 10.85 -14.35 -3.91
CA THR A 109 11.12 -12.96 -4.31
C THR A 109 9.82 -12.18 -4.35
N PHE A 110 9.82 -10.98 -3.74
CA PHE A 110 8.67 -10.07 -3.77
C PHE A 110 8.31 -9.71 -5.23
N PRO A 111 7.03 -9.80 -5.62
CA PRO A 111 6.65 -9.69 -7.03
C PRO A 111 6.87 -8.32 -7.66
N CYS A 112 6.75 -7.23 -6.87
CA CYS A 112 7.02 -5.89 -7.36
C CYS A 112 8.54 -5.61 -7.35
N VAL A 113 9.20 -5.94 -8.45
CA VAL A 113 10.65 -5.72 -8.60
C VAL A 113 11.03 -4.23 -8.53
N TYR A 114 10.13 -3.34 -8.94
CA TYR A 114 10.36 -1.90 -8.92
C TYR A 114 10.34 -1.36 -7.49
N ALA A 115 9.44 -1.82 -6.63
CA ALA A 115 9.46 -1.48 -5.21
C ALA A 115 10.78 -1.92 -4.54
N THR A 116 11.28 -3.13 -4.87
CA THR A 116 12.57 -3.62 -4.38
C THR A 116 13.73 -2.76 -4.89
N MET A 117 13.70 -2.32 -6.14
CA MET A 117 14.73 -1.45 -6.72
C MET A 117 14.70 -0.06 -6.06
N GLY A 118 13.53 0.56 -5.96
CA GLY A 118 13.35 1.86 -5.31
C GLY A 118 13.79 1.86 -3.85
N TYR A 119 13.49 0.79 -3.10
CA TYR A 119 14.00 0.63 -1.74
C TYR A 119 15.54 0.60 -1.71
N ARG A 120 16.17 -0.18 -2.59
CA ARG A 120 17.64 -0.31 -2.62
C ARG A 120 18.36 1.00 -2.98
N SER A 121 17.77 1.76 -3.91
CA SER A 121 18.30 3.04 -4.36
C SER A 121 17.95 4.22 -3.44
N ASP A 122 17.18 4.00 -2.35
CA ASP A 122 16.66 5.02 -1.45
C ASP A 122 15.71 6.04 -2.13
N ASP A 123 15.01 5.58 -3.17
CA ASP A 123 14.07 6.42 -3.91
C ASP A 123 12.77 6.65 -3.12
N HIS A 124 12.44 5.81 -2.14
CA HIS A 124 11.20 5.87 -1.38
C HIS A 124 11.20 6.99 -0.33
N ARG A 125 9.99 7.48 -0.01
CA ARG A 125 9.72 8.33 1.15
C ARG A 125 8.63 7.72 2.00
N TYR A 126 8.62 8.04 3.29
CA TYR A 126 7.79 7.36 4.28
C TYR A 126 6.97 8.34 5.09
N VAL A 127 5.73 7.94 5.41
CA VAL A 127 4.82 8.62 6.33
C VAL A 127 4.20 7.61 7.27
N PHE A 128 4.13 7.90 8.55
CA PHE A 128 3.46 7.08 9.55
C PHE A 128 2.17 7.76 9.98
N LEU A 129 1.05 7.02 9.90
CA LEU A 129 -0.24 7.51 10.37
C LEU A 129 -0.37 7.34 11.89
N GLU A 130 -1.31 8.06 12.47
CA GLU A 130 -1.55 8.03 13.91
C GLU A 130 -2.51 6.89 14.33
N SER A 131 -3.22 6.30 13.36
CA SER A 131 -4.12 5.17 13.58
C SER A 131 -4.08 4.18 12.40
N ASP A 132 -4.79 3.06 12.54
CA ASP A 132 -4.98 2.03 11.53
C ASP A 132 -6.01 2.42 10.45
N ASN A 133 -6.79 3.48 10.69
CA ASN A 133 -7.77 4.00 9.75
C ASN A 133 -7.21 5.17 8.93
N PRO A 134 -6.83 4.96 7.66
CA PRO A 134 -6.26 6.01 6.82
C PRO A 134 -7.28 7.11 6.46
N SER A 135 -8.59 6.85 6.59
CA SER A 135 -9.64 7.82 6.25
C SER A 135 -9.98 8.81 7.37
N GLU A 136 -9.39 8.68 8.55
CA GLU A 136 -9.57 9.68 9.59
C GLU A 136 -9.10 11.06 9.13
N PRO A 137 -9.85 12.16 9.42
CA PRO A 137 -9.53 13.50 8.93
C PRO A 137 -8.08 13.94 9.18
N ARG A 138 -7.54 13.61 10.37
CA ARG A 138 -6.13 13.90 10.71
C ARG A 138 -5.14 13.15 9.84
N ASN A 139 -5.41 11.87 9.53
CA ASN A 139 -4.58 11.05 8.67
C ASN A 139 -4.66 11.50 7.21
N VAL A 140 -5.86 11.80 6.72
CA VAL A 140 -6.08 12.37 5.38
C VAL A 140 -5.29 13.66 5.21
N ARG A 141 -5.38 14.60 6.17
CA ARG A 141 -4.65 15.87 6.15
C ARG A 141 -3.13 15.64 6.14
N LYS A 142 -2.64 14.74 7.00
CA LYS A 142 -1.22 14.38 7.05
C LYS A 142 -0.73 13.82 5.72
N VAL A 143 -1.50 12.91 5.11
CA VAL A 143 -1.18 12.34 3.80
C VAL A 143 -1.24 13.39 2.70
N ALA A 144 -2.24 14.28 2.69
CA ALA A 144 -2.37 15.34 1.68
C ALA A 144 -1.14 16.26 1.67
N LEU A 145 -0.67 16.69 2.84
CA LEU A 145 0.53 17.52 2.99
C LEU A 145 1.79 16.76 2.52
N ALA A 146 1.96 15.53 2.98
CA ALA A 146 3.10 14.71 2.61
C ALA A 146 3.12 14.37 1.11
N LEU A 147 1.96 14.07 0.53
CA LEU A 147 1.83 13.77 -0.90
C LEU A 147 2.10 15.01 -1.76
N THR A 148 1.65 16.20 -1.34
CA THR A 148 1.98 17.46 -2.01
C THR A 148 3.50 17.67 -2.07
N GLU A 149 4.17 17.53 -0.93
CA GLU A 149 5.62 17.69 -0.87
C GLU A 149 6.37 16.58 -1.62
N TYR A 150 5.91 15.33 -1.49
CA TYR A 150 6.47 14.21 -2.23
C TYR A 150 6.39 14.41 -3.75
N LEU A 151 5.22 14.80 -4.28
CA LEU A 151 5.07 15.03 -5.72
C LEU A 151 5.98 16.16 -6.22
N ARG A 152 6.18 17.21 -5.41
CA ARG A 152 7.09 18.32 -5.73
C ARG A 152 8.54 17.87 -5.93
N ILE A 153 9.01 16.86 -5.19
CA ILE A 153 10.40 16.37 -5.23
C ILE A 153 10.55 15.03 -5.97
N SER A 154 9.46 14.34 -6.30
CA SER A 154 9.46 12.95 -6.77
C SER A 154 10.38 12.70 -7.95
N THR A 155 10.44 13.62 -8.92
CA THR A 155 11.29 13.50 -10.11
C THR A 155 12.78 13.52 -9.81
N SER A 156 13.19 14.06 -8.66
CA SER A 156 14.59 14.10 -8.21
C SER A 156 15.01 12.90 -7.35
N LEU A 157 14.04 12.07 -6.91
CA LEU A 157 14.30 10.96 -5.98
C LEU A 157 14.83 9.71 -6.66
N GLY A 158 14.48 9.52 -7.94
CA GLY A 158 14.92 8.35 -8.72
C GLY A 158 13.79 7.70 -9.52
N PRO A 159 14.16 6.78 -10.43
CA PRO A 159 13.22 6.21 -11.41
C PRO A 159 12.20 5.24 -10.81
N ASN A 160 12.37 4.78 -9.56
CA ASN A 160 11.49 3.82 -8.90
C ASN A 160 10.88 4.38 -7.61
N THR A 161 10.68 5.70 -7.57
CA THR A 161 10.20 6.37 -6.37
C THR A 161 8.76 5.98 -6.01
N SER A 162 8.47 5.93 -4.72
CA SER A 162 7.12 5.76 -4.15
C SER A 162 7.03 6.45 -2.80
N LEU A 163 5.86 7.01 -2.49
CA LEU A 163 5.49 7.39 -1.14
C LEU A 163 4.86 6.18 -0.45
N VAL A 164 5.45 5.76 0.66
CA VAL A 164 4.99 4.62 1.47
C VAL A 164 4.34 5.15 2.74
N ILE A 165 3.04 4.96 2.87
CA ILE A 165 2.24 5.35 4.03
C ILE A 165 2.01 4.12 4.89
N ILE A 166 2.43 4.17 6.14
CA ILE A 166 2.36 3.07 7.09
C ILE A 166 1.36 3.43 8.18
N GLY A 167 0.25 2.69 8.24
CA GLY A 167 -0.77 2.83 9.28
C GLY A 167 -0.32 2.27 10.62
N ALA A 168 -0.91 2.75 11.71
CA ALA A 168 -0.69 2.18 13.02
C ALA A 168 -1.29 0.76 13.12
N PRO A 169 -0.83 -0.08 14.06
CA PRO A 169 -1.43 -1.37 14.33
C PRO A 169 -2.85 -1.21 14.87
N SER A 170 -3.76 -2.11 14.45
CA SER A 170 -5.13 -2.16 14.94
C SER A 170 -5.30 -3.13 16.08
N GLU A 171 -6.12 -2.77 17.06
CA GLU A 171 -6.62 -3.69 18.09
C GLU A 171 -7.71 -4.63 17.54
N LYS A 172 -8.39 -4.21 16.47
CA LYS A 172 -9.45 -4.96 15.79
C LYS A 172 -8.91 -5.71 14.58
N GLN A 173 -9.48 -6.85 14.31
CA GLN A 173 -9.27 -7.53 13.04
C GLN A 173 -10.27 -6.98 12.02
N HIS A 174 -9.75 -6.38 10.96
CA HIS A 174 -10.53 -5.91 9.83
C HIS A 174 -10.47 -6.91 8.68
N THR A 175 -11.54 -6.97 7.89
CA THR A 175 -11.56 -7.72 6.63
C THR A 175 -10.86 -6.93 5.51
N VAL A 176 -10.55 -7.60 4.40
CA VAL A 176 -10.01 -6.91 3.21
C VAL A 176 -11.01 -5.90 2.67
N GLU A 177 -12.32 -6.22 2.75
CA GLU A 177 -13.41 -5.34 2.32
C GLU A 177 -13.51 -4.07 3.18
N GLU A 178 -13.32 -4.17 4.50
CA GLU A 178 -13.30 -3.01 5.39
C GLU A 178 -12.08 -2.13 5.10
N HIS A 179 -10.90 -2.73 4.91
CA HIS A 179 -9.71 -1.99 4.48
C HIS A 179 -9.90 -1.33 3.11
N ASN A 180 -10.55 -2.01 2.16
CA ASN A 180 -10.88 -1.42 0.86
C ASN A 180 -11.76 -0.18 1.01
N ARG A 181 -12.78 -0.23 1.87
CA ARG A 181 -13.66 0.92 2.12
C ARG A 181 -12.90 2.11 2.69
N THR A 182 -12.16 1.90 3.78
CA THR A 182 -11.38 2.99 4.42
C THR A 182 -10.29 3.54 3.49
N PHE A 183 -9.71 2.71 2.63
CA PHE A 183 -8.77 3.14 1.60
C PHE A 183 -9.44 4.09 0.58
N TRP A 184 -10.61 3.74 0.08
CA TRP A 184 -11.35 4.59 -0.85
C TRP A 184 -11.87 5.87 -0.18
N ASP A 185 -12.30 5.79 1.08
CA ASP A 185 -12.69 6.96 1.87
C ASP A 185 -11.49 7.91 2.06
N MET A 186 -10.28 7.38 2.26
CA MET A 186 -9.05 8.18 2.29
C MET A 186 -8.80 8.87 0.94
N LEU A 187 -8.92 8.15 -0.19
CA LEU A 187 -8.72 8.75 -1.52
C LEU A 187 -9.72 9.88 -1.78
N ARG A 188 -11.00 9.71 -1.37
CA ARG A 188 -12.00 10.79 -1.43
C ARG A 188 -11.63 11.96 -0.52
N GLY A 189 -11.18 11.69 0.70
CA GLY A 189 -10.68 12.72 1.60
C GLY A 189 -9.50 13.49 1.02
N LEU A 190 -8.57 12.81 0.35
CA LEU A 190 -7.47 13.46 -0.38
C LEU A 190 -8.01 14.36 -1.49
N ARG A 191 -9.03 13.91 -2.22
CA ARG A 191 -9.66 14.74 -3.28
C ARG A 191 -10.29 16.01 -2.73
N ILE A 192 -10.91 15.95 -1.54
CA ILE A 192 -11.46 17.13 -0.85
C ILE A 192 -10.35 18.12 -0.45
N CYS A 193 -9.18 17.60 -0.08
CA CYS A 193 -8.01 18.39 0.32
C CYS A 193 -7.10 18.76 -0.87
N ASP A 194 -7.46 18.35 -2.09
CA ASP A 194 -6.62 18.54 -3.27
C ASP A 194 -6.52 20.04 -3.60
N PRO A 195 -5.30 20.62 -3.68
CA PRO A 195 -5.11 22.03 -4.02
C PRO A 195 -5.44 22.34 -5.49
N ARG A 196 -5.62 21.32 -6.34
CA ARG A 196 -5.95 21.48 -7.77
C ARG A 196 -7.23 20.76 -8.15
N THR A 197 -7.89 21.27 -9.18
CA THR A 197 -9.02 20.60 -9.82
C THR A 197 -8.59 19.31 -10.49
N TRP A 198 -9.53 18.37 -10.64
CA TRP A 198 -9.31 17.15 -11.39
C TRP A 198 -8.94 17.46 -12.84
N PRO A 199 -7.93 16.80 -13.44
CA PRO A 199 -7.54 17.02 -14.83
C PRO A 199 -8.70 16.71 -15.80
N GLU A 200 -8.94 17.61 -16.76
CA GLU A 200 -10.06 17.47 -17.70
C GLU A 200 -9.94 16.28 -18.65
N ASP A 201 -8.72 15.84 -18.92
CA ASP A 201 -8.40 14.71 -19.81
C ASP A 201 -8.48 13.35 -19.12
N ILE A 202 -8.75 13.31 -17.80
CA ILE A 202 -8.88 12.08 -17.04
C ILE A 202 -10.35 11.90 -16.64
N PRO A 203 -10.98 10.76 -17.05
CA PRO A 203 -12.36 10.48 -16.68
C PRO A 203 -12.54 10.42 -15.16
N GLN A 204 -13.71 10.86 -14.67
CA GLN A 204 -14.07 10.74 -13.24
C GLN A 204 -14.78 9.42 -12.93
N ASP A 205 -15.36 8.75 -13.93
CA ASP A 205 -15.96 7.42 -13.75
C ASP A 205 -14.87 6.39 -13.48
N THR A 206 -14.87 5.80 -12.30
CA THR A 206 -13.90 4.79 -11.88
C THR A 206 -13.94 3.51 -12.70
N GLU A 207 -14.99 3.27 -13.49
CA GLU A 207 -15.09 2.14 -14.39
C GLU A 207 -14.51 2.44 -15.79
N ASP A 208 -14.17 3.70 -16.09
CA ASP A 208 -13.51 4.05 -17.34
C ASP A 208 -12.10 3.45 -17.40
N ALA A 209 -11.74 2.90 -18.55
CA ALA A 209 -10.44 2.27 -18.76
C ALA A 209 -9.25 3.24 -18.65
N LYS A 210 -9.50 4.54 -18.82
CA LYS A 210 -8.50 5.62 -18.71
C LYS A 210 -8.53 6.34 -17.35
N TRP A 211 -9.43 5.90 -16.44
CA TRP A 211 -9.44 6.47 -15.10
C TRP A 211 -8.13 6.16 -14.38
N THR A 212 -7.62 7.13 -13.68
CA THR A 212 -6.50 6.99 -12.73
C THR A 212 -6.68 8.00 -11.61
N PHE A 213 -6.27 7.66 -10.40
CA PHE A 213 -6.34 8.61 -9.29
C PHE A 213 -5.39 9.79 -9.54
N CYS A 214 -5.87 11.00 -9.26
CA CYS A 214 -5.09 12.22 -9.39
C CYS A 214 -5.06 13.00 -8.08
N PHE A 215 -3.92 13.61 -7.79
CA PHE A 215 -3.75 14.53 -6.67
C PHE A 215 -2.76 15.63 -7.07
N ASN A 216 -3.07 16.88 -6.74
CA ASN A 216 -2.28 18.06 -7.11
C ASN A 216 -1.99 18.16 -8.61
N GLY A 217 -2.95 17.71 -9.44
CA GLY A 217 -2.85 17.67 -10.89
C GLY A 217 -1.97 16.55 -11.47
N GLU A 218 -1.43 15.67 -10.62
CA GLU A 218 -0.56 14.57 -11.04
C GLU A 218 -1.29 13.22 -10.93
N PRO A 219 -1.27 12.38 -11.96
CA PRO A 219 -1.75 11.01 -11.90
C PRO A 219 -0.86 10.17 -10.98
N VAL A 220 -1.49 9.44 -10.05
CA VAL A 220 -0.83 8.61 -9.05
C VAL A 220 -1.47 7.23 -9.00
N PHE A 221 -0.68 6.18 -8.89
CA PHE A 221 -1.14 4.81 -8.71
C PHE A 221 -1.03 4.38 -7.25
N PRO A 222 -2.12 4.44 -6.46
CA PRO A 222 -2.14 3.97 -5.10
C PRO A 222 -2.37 2.46 -5.02
N VAL A 223 -1.70 1.79 -4.09
CA VAL A 223 -1.88 0.35 -3.84
C VAL A 223 -2.01 0.10 -2.35
N MET A 224 -3.05 -0.62 -1.95
CA MET A 224 -3.29 -1.02 -0.57
C MET A 224 -2.74 -2.41 -0.28
N LEU A 225 -2.02 -2.53 0.84
CA LEU A 225 -1.57 -3.79 1.44
C LEU A 225 -2.11 -3.85 2.88
N THR A 226 -2.58 -5.02 3.32
CA THR A 226 -3.27 -5.13 4.61
C THR A 226 -2.89 -6.38 5.38
N PRO A 227 -3.05 -6.40 6.72
CA PRO A 227 -2.88 -7.62 7.50
C PRO A 227 -3.98 -8.67 7.26
N ALA A 228 -5.08 -8.27 6.61
CA ALA A 228 -6.21 -9.15 6.32
C ALA A 228 -5.96 -10.14 5.15
N HIS A 229 -5.02 -9.84 4.26
CA HIS A 229 -4.68 -10.73 3.16
C HIS A 229 -4.04 -12.03 3.67
N GLN A 230 -4.64 -13.18 3.38
CA GLN A 230 -4.20 -14.50 3.81
C GLN A 230 -3.82 -15.43 2.66
N LYS A 231 -4.23 -15.09 1.43
CA LYS A 231 -3.97 -15.86 0.21
C LYS A 231 -3.12 -15.06 -0.77
N ARG A 232 -3.38 -13.77 -0.89
CA ARG A 232 -2.65 -12.83 -1.74
C ARG A 232 -1.51 -12.19 -0.94
N TRP A 233 -0.50 -12.98 -0.67
CA TRP A 233 0.68 -12.58 0.14
C TRP A 233 1.42 -11.38 -0.45
N SER A 234 1.31 -11.15 -1.75
CA SER A 234 1.84 -9.95 -2.41
C SER A 234 1.15 -8.65 -1.98
N ARG A 235 0.03 -8.76 -1.27
CA ARG A 235 -0.74 -7.66 -0.68
C ARG A 235 -0.79 -7.72 0.85
N HIS A 236 -0.03 -8.64 1.46
CA HIS A 236 0.02 -8.79 2.91
C HIS A 236 1.11 -7.93 3.53
N MET A 237 0.76 -7.21 4.59
CA MET A 237 1.65 -6.53 5.53
C MET A 237 1.12 -6.70 6.95
N SER A 238 1.96 -6.55 7.96
CA SER A 238 1.54 -6.67 9.38
C SER A 238 0.65 -5.54 9.88
N VAL A 239 0.69 -4.39 9.20
CA VAL A 239 -0.16 -3.22 9.40
C VAL A 239 -0.69 -2.73 8.05
N PRO A 240 -1.72 -1.86 8.00
CA PRO A 240 -2.14 -1.24 6.75
C PRO A 240 -0.98 -0.42 6.14
N VAL A 241 -0.67 -0.69 4.88
CA VAL A 241 0.35 0.06 4.12
C VAL A 241 -0.26 0.49 2.79
N ILE A 242 -0.05 1.75 2.43
CA ILE A 242 -0.46 2.29 1.12
C ILE A 242 0.79 2.80 0.42
N ALA A 243 1.04 2.28 -0.78
CA ALA A 243 2.11 2.77 -1.63
C ALA A 243 1.51 3.64 -2.74
N LEU A 244 1.94 4.88 -2.84
CA LEU A 244 1.55 5.84 -3.87
C LEU A 244 2.72 6.03 -4.84
N GLN A 245 2.52 5.70 -6.10
CA GLN A 245 3.53 5.84 -7.14
C GLN A 245 3.06 6.81 -8.22
N PRO A 246 3.82 7.88 -8.55
CA PRO A 246 3.48 8.74 -9.65
C PRO A 246 3.40 7.94 -10.95
N LYS A 247 2.40 8.20 -11.78
CA LYS A 247 2.17 7.42 -13.01
C LYS A 247 3.35 7.52 -13.99
N TRP A 248 4.05 8.66 -14.04
CA TRP A 248 5.21 8.83 -14.90
C TRP A 248 6.32 7.78 -14.63
N VAL A 249 6.42 7.25 -13.39
CA VAL A 249 7.34 6.14 -13.06
C VAL A 249 7.00 4.91 -13.89
N LEU A 250 5.72 4.53 -13.90
CA LEU A 250 5.23 3.38 -14.68
C LEU A 250 5.38 3.63 -16.19
N ASP A 251 5.07 4.83 -16.63
CA ASP A 251 5.17 5.21 -18.05
C ASP A 251 6.62 5.15 -18.54
N ASN A 252 7.58 5.59 -17.76
CA ASN A 252 9.01 5.48 -18.07
C ASN A 252 9.50 4.03 -18.09
N LEU A 253 9.06 3.23 -17.12
CA LEU A 253 9.47 1.81 -17.00
C LEU A 253 8.83 0.94 -18.08
N LEU A 254 7.59 1.25 -18.46
CA LEU A 254 6.73 0.44 -19.34
C LEU A 254 6.45 1.13 -20.69
N GLY A 255 7.27 2.09 -21.08
CA GLY A 255 7.02 3.02 -22.19
C GLY A 255 6.86 2.37 -23.57
N THR A 256 7.34 1.12 -23.80
CA THR A 256 7.11 0.40 -25.06
C THR A 256 6.22 -0.83 -24.85
N PRO A 257 5.46 -1.27 -25.88
CA PRO A 257 4.66 -2.49 -25.81
C PRO A 257 5.46 -3.72 -25.38
N GLU A 258 6.70 -3.86 -25.87
CA GLU A 258 7.59 -4.99 -25.56
C GLU A 258 8.02 -4.97 -24.10
N LYS A 259 8.43 -3.80 -23.56
CA LYS A 259 8.76 -3.63 -22.14
C LYS A 259 7.56 -3.95 -21.26
N ARG A 260 6.37 -3.48 -21.64
CA ARG A 260 5.11 -3.74 -20.95
C ARG A 260 4.79 -5.22 -20.88
N LYS A 261 4.85 -5.92 -22.03
CA LYS A 261 4.60 -7.37 -22.12
C LYS A 261 5.62 -8.17 -21.29
N ALA A 262 6.90 -7.83 -21.38
CA ALA A 262 7.96 -8.50 -20.62
C ALA A 262 7.79 -8.29 -19.10
N ALA A 263 7.50 -7.07 -18.65
CA ALA A 263 7.24 -6.76 -17.25
C ALA A 263 6.00 -7.47 -16.71
N GLN A 264 4.89 -7.46 -17.44
CA GLN A 264 3.66 -8.18 -17.07
C GLN A 264 3.91 -9.69 -16.94
N SER A 265 4.61 -10.31 -17.91
CA SER A 265 4.94 -11.73 -17.85
C SER A 265 5.80 -12.05 -16.61
N LYS A 266 6.82 -11.24 -16.35
CA LYS A 266 7.70 -11.40 -15.18
C LYS A 266 6.92 -11.28 -13.86
N VAL A 267 6.10 -10.24 -13.73
CA VAL A 267 5.30 -9.99 -12.51
C VAL A 267 4.30 -11.13 -12.31
N ARG A 268 3.58 -11.56 -13.35
CA ARG A 268 2.63 -12.68 -13.25
C ARG A 268 3.30 -13.98 -12.82
N ASN A 269 4.47 -14.30 -13.35
CA ASN A 269 5.23 -15.48 -12.97
C ASN A 269 5.70 -15.41 -11.50
N LEU A 270 6.05 -14.22 -11.00
CA LEU A 270 6.41 -14.03 -9.61
C LEU A 270 5.19 -14.14 -8.69
N LEU A 271 4.05 -13.54 -9.07
CA LEU A 271 2.79 -13.63 -8.32
C LEU A 271 2.33 -15.08 -8.16
N GLN A 272 2.35 -15.90 -9.23
CA GLN A 272 2.00 -17.31 -9.17
C GLN A 272 2.85 -18.12 -8.18
N LYS A 273 4.10 -17.71 -7.98
CA LYS A 273 5.01 -18.34 -7.00
C LYS A 273 4.85 -17.77 -5.59
N TYR A 274 4.46 -16.51 -5.47
CA TYR A 274 4.41 -15.78 -4.22
C TYR A 274 3.08 -15.98 -3.49
N ASP A 275 1.98 -15.79 -4.20
CA ASP A 275 0.63 -15.93 -3.68
C ASP A 275 0.21 -17.40 -3.58
N THR A 276 -0.79 -17.69 -2.74
CA THR A 276 -1.44 -19.02 -2.67
C THR A 276 -2.76 -19.05 -3.43
N ILE A 277 -3.10 -17.96 -4.11
CA ILE A 277 -4.26 -17.80 -4.98
C ILE A 277 -3.80 -17.40 -6.39
N GLY A 278 -4.60 -17.68 -7.41
CA GLY A 278 -4.32 -17.28 -8.78
C GLY A 278 -4.14 -15.78 -8.97
N VAL A 279 -3.47 -15.37 -10.03
CA VAL A 279 -3.32 -13.95 -10.39
C VAL A 279 -4.70 -13.34 -10.57
N SER A 280 -4.93 -12.15 -9.97
CA SER A 280 -6.21 -11.47 -10.09
C SER A 280 -6.58 -11.17 -11.55
N PRO A 281 -7.85 -11.35 -11.93
CA PRO A 281 -8.34 -10.96 -13.26
C PRO A 281 -8.20 -9.46 -13.51
N ASP A 282 -8.20 -8.63 -12.45
CA ASP A 282 -8.09 -7.18 -12.54
C ASP A 282 -6.67 -6.68 -12.85
N LEU A 283 -5.64 -7.52 -12.70
CA LEU A 283 -4.27 -7.14 -13.08
C LEU A 283 -4.10 -7.13 -14.60
N THR A 284 -4.57 -6.06 -15.21
CA THR A 284 -4.60 -5.84 -16.66
C THR A 284 -3.72 -4.66 -17.08
N ALA A 285 -3.65 -4.38 -18.39
CA ALA A 285 -2.95 -3.19 -18.88
C ALA A 285 -3.84 -1.95 -18.73
N TYR A 286 -3.26 -0.84 -18.32
CA TYR A 286 -3.93 0.47 -18.30
C TYR A 286 -4.52 0.81 -19.68
N GLY A 287 -5.75 1.30 -19.69
CA GLY A 287 -6.46 1.70 -20.90
C GLY A 287 -7.00 0.55 -21.75
N ALA A 288 -6.88 -0.71 -21.30
CA ALA A 288 -7.46 -1.84 -22.02
C ALA A 288 -9.00 -1.84 -21.90
N VAL A 289 -9.69 -2.09 -23.01
CA VAL A 289 -11.16 -2.10 -23.05
C VAL A 289 -11.73 -3.10 -22.05
N GLY A 290 -12.74 -2.68 -21.29
CA GLY A 290 -13.40 -3.50 -20.27
C GLY A 290 -12.62 -3.66 -18.95
N THR A 291 -11.54 -2.89 -18.78
CA THR A 291 -10.74 -2.86 -17.56
C THR A 291 -10.80 -1.51 -16.88
N SER A 292 -10.48 -1.46 -15.60
CA SER A 292 -10.31 -0.21 -14.87
C SER A 292 -9.10 -0.33 -13.94
N GLU A 293 -8.30 0.73 -13.85
CA GLU A 293 -7.18 0.81 -12.91
C GLU A 293 -7.69 0.79 -11.45
N ALA A 294 -8.88 1.37 -11.20
CA ALA A 294 -9.52 1.39 -9.89
C ALA A 294 -9.64 0.01 -9.26
N ARG A 295 -9.90 -1.02 -10.07
CA ARG A 295 -10.03 -2.42 -9.60
C ARG A 295 -8.72 -3.04 -9.13
N GLN A 296 -7.57 -2.45 -9.47
CA GLN A 296 -6.24 -2.95 -9.12
C GLN A 296 -5.71 -2.40 -7.79
N LEU A 297 -6.32 -1.32 -7.29
CA LEU A 297 -5.80 -0.54 -6.17
C LEU A 297 -5.86 -1.30 -4.84
N CYS A 298 -6.96 -2.03 -4.59
CA CYS A 298 -7.13 -2.89 -3.40
C CYS A 298 -7.68 -4.25 -3.81
N LEU A 299 -6.80 -5.16 -4.20
CA LEU A 299 -7.17 -6.52 -4.62
C LEU A 299 -7.71 -7.33 -3.45
N GLN A 300 -8.73 -8.14 -3.71
CA GLN A 300 -9.34 -9.03 -2.73
C GLN A 300 -8.58 -10.36 -2.60
N ASP A 301 -8.81 -11.06 -1.49
CA ASP A 301 -8.34 -12.44 -1.27
C ASP A 301 -9.19 -13.51 -1.99
N LYS A 302 -10.13 -13.06 -2.81
CA LYS A 302 -10.92 -13.84 -3.77
C LYS A 302 -10.39 -13.60 -5.18
N ASN A 303 -10.52 -14.58 -6.05
CA ASN A 303 -10.11 -14.42 -7.46
C ASN A 303 -11.27 -13.94 -8.33
N GLU A 304 -11.99 -12.96 -7.82
CA GLU A 304 -13.11 -12.26 -8.44
C GLU A 304 -12.70 -10.83 -8.73
N SER A 305 -13.35 -10.20 -9.72
CA SER A 305 -13.12 -8.79 -10.02
C SER A 305 -13.64 -7.91 -8.89
N VAL A 306 -12.84 -6.90 -8.52
CA VAL A 306 -13.19 -5.92 -7.50
C VAL A 306 -14.07 -4.84 -8.11
N GLN A 307 -15.10 -4.44 -7.37
CA GLN A 307 -15.84 -3.23 -7.71
C GLN A 307 -15.37 -2.08 -6.83
N CYS A 308 -15.14 -0.93 -7.45
CA CYS A 308 -14.90 0.30 -6.69
C CYS A 308 -16.17 0.63 -5.91
N PRO A 309 -16.08 1.00 -4.62
CA PRO A 309 -17.24 1.41 -3.83
C PRO A 309 -17.86 2.74 -4.32
N TYR A 310 -17.14 3.50 -5.12
CA TYR A 310 -17.58 4.78 -5.66
C TYR A 310 -17.49 4.77 -7.19
N ARG A 311 -18.64 4.96 -7.87
CA ARG A 311 -18.70 5.00 -9.32
C ARG A 311 -18.24 6.34 -9.87
N ASN A 312 -18.69 7.43 -9.26
CA ASN A 312 -18.22 8.78 -9.57
C ASN A 312 -17.38 9.29 -8.41
N PHE A 313 -16.14 9.62 -8.68
CA PHE A 313 -15.18 9.90 -7.61
C PHE A 313 -15.40 11.26 -6.94
N ASP A 314 -15.97 12.22 -7.64
CA ASP A 314 -16.27 13.58 -7.15
C ASP A 314 -17.73 13.77 -6.66
N SER A 315 -18.57 12.72 -6.65
CA SER A 315 -19.99 12.79 -6.22
C SER A 315 -20.17 12.37 -4.75
#